data_f5d0b2fb9c274a2c2f41b7b7b5957fd1
#
_entry.id   f5d0b2fb9c274a2c2f41b7b7b5957fd1
#
_cell.length_a   1.000
_cell.length_b   1.000
_cell.length_c   1.000
_cell.angle_alpha   90.00
_cell.angle_beta   90.00
_cell.angle_gamma   90.00
#
_symmetry.space_group_name_H-M   'P 1'
#
loop_
_entity.id
_entity.type
_entity.pdbx_description
1 polymer ?
#
loop_
_entity_poly.entity_id
_entity_poly.type
_entity_poly.pdbx_seq_one_letter_code
_entity_poly.pdbx_strand_id
1 'polypeptide(L)'
;MKAPDRAPGRTDAIRAGDSIAALVEQMLIALGEDPEREGLVKTPERVESSLRWLTQGYHQSVADVVGDAVFEETHQSMIMVRDIELYSLCEHHMLPFFGRAHVAYIPNGKIVGLSKMARIVDVFARRLQEIGRAHV
;
A
#
# COMPACT_ATOMS: atom_id res chain seq x y z
N MET A 1 11.50 -0.61 12.85
CA MET A 1 10.35 -1.53 13.00
C MET A 1 10.48 -2.58 11.91
N LYS A 2 10.79 -3.84 12.28
CA LYS A 2 10.98 -4.94 11.34
C LYS A 2 9.62 -5.29 10.75
N ALA A 3 9.52 -5.41 9.42
CA ALA A 3 8.33 -5.94 8.77
C ALA A 3 7.98 -7.29 9.42
N PRO A 4 6.69 -7.60 9.65
CA PRO A 4 6.33 -8.90 10.21
C PRO A 4 6.87 -10.00 9.30
N ASP A 5 7.62 -10.91 9.90
CA ASP A 5 8.16 -12.11 9.25
C ASP A 5 6.97 -12.86 8.65
N ARG A 6 6.95 -12.96 7.34
CA ARG A 6 5.91 -13.66 6.60
C ARG A 6 6.05 -15.14 6.97
N ALA A 7 5.09 -15.67 7.70
CA ALA A 7 5.06 -17.08 8.05
C ALA A 7 5.23 -17.94 6.78
N PRO A 8 6.25 -18.80 6.70
CA PRO A 8 6.37 -19.72 5.57
C PRO A 8 5.22 -20.73 5.65
N GLY A 9 4.46 -20.90 4.59
CA GLY A 9 3.54 -22.03 4.48
C GLY A 9 2.14 -21.79 3.92
N ARG A 10 1.78 -20.56 3.52
CA ARG A 10 0.44 -20.30 2.98
C ARG A 10 0.39 -19.94 1.48
N THR A 11 1.53 -19.84 0.83
CA THR A 11 1.64 -19.55 -0.61
C THR A 11 1.48 -20.78 -1.50
N ASP A 12 1.55 -21.97 -0.95
CA ASP A 12 1.48 -23.23 -1.72
C ASP A 12 0.04 -23.63 -2.10
N ALA A 13 -0.97 -22.93 -1.59
CA ALA A 13 -2.38 -23.19 -1.91
C ALA A 13 -2.89 -22.43 -3.16
N ILE A 14 -2.14 -21.44 -3.65
CA ILE A 14 -2.44 -20.82 -4.95
C ILE A 14 -1.78 -21.71 -6.01
N ARG A 15 -2.59 -22.42 -6.79
CA ARG A 15 -2.08 -23.24 -7.88
C ARG A 15 -1.26 -22.35 -8.81
N ALA A 16 -0.09 -22.85 -9.23
CA ALA A 16 0.71 -22.18 -10.25
C ALA A 16 -0.18 -22.00 -11.49
N GLY A 17 -0.64 -20.77 -11.73
CA GLY A 17 -1.60 -20.46 -12.80
C GLY A 17 -2.78 -19.58 -12.38
N ASP A 18 -3.12 -19.52 -11.10
CA ASP A 18 -4.21 -18.66 -10.64
C ASP A 18 -3.74 -17.20 -10.58
N SER A 19 -4.08 -16.42 -11.60
CA SER A 19 -3.92 -14.96 -11.55
C SER A 19 -5.02 -14.35 -10.67
N ILE A 20 -4.80 -13.14 -10.14
CA ILE A 20 -5.86 -12.40 -9.44
C ILE A 20 -7.08 -12.24 -10.35
N ALA A 21 -6.86 -12.00 -11.66
CA ALA A 21 -7.95 -11.90 -12.63
C ALA A 21 -8.81 -13.18 -12.66
N ALA A 22 -8.20 -14.36 -12.71
CA ALA A 22 -8.94 -15.63 -12.68
C ALA A 22 -9.75 -15.82 -11.38
N LEU A 23 -9.20 -15.41 -10.24
CA LEU A 23 -9.93 -15.44 -8.96
C LEU A 23 -11.10 -14.46 -8.94
N VAL A 24 -10.93 -13.29 -9.56
CA VAL A 24 -12.01 -12.28 -9.67
C VAL A 24 -13.14 -12.79 -10.58
N GLU A 25 -12.82 -13.48 -11.68
CA GLU A 25 -13.82 -14.11 -12.54
C GLU A 25 -14.65 -15.13 -11.75
N GLN A 26 -13.99 -16.00 -10.98
CA GLN A 26 -14.69 -16.96 -10.12
C GLN A 26 -15.54 -16.26 -9.05
N MET A 27 -15.06 -15.13 -8.51
CA MET A 27 -15.83 -14.32 -7.56
C MET A 27 -17.10 -13.74 -8.20
N LEU A 28 -17.02 -13.24 -9.44
CA LEU A 28 -18.19 -12.74 -10.17
C LEU A 28 -19.24 -13.84 -10.34
N ILE A 29 -18.83 -15.04 -10.74
CA ILE A 29 -19.73 -16.20 -10.87
C ILE A 29 -20.37 -16.55 -9.51
N ALA A 30 -19.57 -16.56 -8.44
CA ALA A 30 -20.06 -16.86 -7.08
C ALA A 30 -21.06 -15.81 -6.57
N LEU A 31 -20.98 -14.57 -7.04
CA LEU A 31 -21.94 -13.50 -6.76
C LEU A 31 -23.22 -13.60 -7.61
N GLY A 32 -23.29 -14.53 -8.56
CA GLY A 32 -24.43 -14.70 -9.45
C GLY A 32 -24.37 -13.81 -10.69
N GLU A 33 -23.23 -13.25 -11.02
CA GLU A 33 -23.02 -12.43 -12.21
C GLU A 33 -22.56 -13.29 -13.41
N ASP A 34 -22.82 -12.78 -14.61
CA ASP A 34 -22.28 -13.32 -15.86
C ASP A 34 -20.99 -12.56 -16.24
N PRO A 35 -19.80 -13.17 -16.12
CA PRO A 35 -18.55 -12.50 -16.43
C PRO A 35 -18.40 -12.15 -17.92
N GLU A 36 -19.15 -12.82 -18.81
CA GLU A 36 -19.10 -12.60 -20.26
C GLU A 36 -19.94 -11.40 -20.72
N ARG A 37 -20.81 -10.85 -19.85
CA ARG A 37 -21.59 -9.67 -20.22
C ARG A 37 -20.69 -8.46 -20.47
N GLU A 38 -21.05 -7.62 -21.43
CA GLU A 38 -20.25 -6.49 -21.93
C GLU A 38 -19.62 -5.63 -20.82
N GLY A 39 -20.35 -5.35 -19.76
CA GLY A 39 -19.86 -4.51 -18.64
C GLY A 39 -18.82 -5.20 -17.76
N LEU A 40 -18.73 -6.53 -17.74
CA LEU A 40 -17.87 -7.31 -16.84
C LEU A 40 -16.70 -7.99 -17.51
N VAL A 41 -16.71 -8.16 -18.85
CA VAL A 41 -15.69 -8.90 -19.58
C VAL A 41 -14.24 -8.42 -19.32
N LYS A 42 -14.03 -7.14 -18.97
CA LYS A 42 -12.71 -6.58 -18.61
C LYS A 42 -12.56 -6.34 -17.10
N THR A 43 -13.52 -6.72 -16.29
CA THR A 43 -13.48 -6.47 -14.83
C THR A 43 -12.38 -7.26 -14.14
N PRO A 44 -12.13 -8.55 -14.47
CA PRO A 44 -11.05 -9.30 -13.85
C PRO A 44 -9.69 -8.63 -13.95
N GLU A 45 -9.28 -8.18 -15.14
CA GLU A 45 -7.98 -7.51 -15.34
C GLU A 45 -7.92 -6.12 -14.67
N ARG A 46 -9.04 -5.39 -14.71
CA ARG A 46 -9.12 -4.08 -14.04
C ARG A 46 -8.97 -4.20 -12.53
N VAL A 47 -9.63 -5.19 -11.94
CA VAL A 47 -9.53 -5.46 -10.49
C VAL A 47 -8.12 -5.92 -10.14
N GLU A 48 -7.52 -6.83 -10.90
CA GLU A 48 -6.13 -7.23 -10.69
C GLU A 48 -5.18 -6.03 -10.71
N SER A 49 -5.29 -5.17 -11.73
CA SER A 49 -4.46 -3.96 -11.85
C SER A 49 -4.64 -3.03 -10.66
N SER A 50 -5.87 -2.82 -10.21
CA SER A 50 -6.20 -1.97 -9.07
C SER A 50 -5.63 -2.54 -7.76
N LEU A 51 -5.78 -3.85 -7.52
CA LEU A 51 -5.26 -4.51 -6.33
C LEU A 51 -3.72 -4.49 -6.31
N ARG A 52 -3.06 -4.75 -7.43
CA ARG A 52 -1.60 -4.67 -7.53
C ARG A 52 -1.10 -3.26 -7.23
N TRP A 53 -1.77 -2.23 -7.76
CA TRP A 53 -1.44 -0.84 -7.47
C TRP A 53 -1.65 -0.48 -6.00
N LEU A 54 -2.77 -0.89 -5.41
CA LEU A 54 -3.09 -0.63 -4.00
C LEU A 54 -2.22 -1.44 -3.02
N THR A 55 -1.51 -2.47 -3.47
CA THR A 55 -0.65 -3.30 -2.62
C THR A 55 0.83 -3.25 -3.01
N GLN A 56 1.22 -2.36 -3.91
CA GLN A 56 2.61 -2.25 -4.39
C GLN A 56 3.61 -1.94 -3.26
N GLY A 57 3.17 -1.34 -2.17
CA GLY A 57 4.00 -1.03 -1.02
C GLY A 57 4.60 -2.26 -0.33
N TYR A 58 4.06 -3.48 -0.57
CA TYR A 58 4.70 -4.72 -0.11
C TYR A 58 6.01 -5.04 -0.83
N HIS A 59 6.21 -4.47 -2.01
CA HIS A 59 7.40 -4.68 -2.86
C HIS A 59 8.37 -3.49 -2.82
N GLN A 60 8.11 -2.51 -1.95
CA GLN A 60 8.92 -1.30 -1.80
C GLN A 60 9.54 -1.24 -0.41
N SER A 61 10.79 -0.77 -0.32
CA SER A 61 11.43 -0.46 0.94
C SER A 61 11.54 1.05 1.16
N VAL A 62 11.50 1.47 2.42
CA VAL A 62 11.74 2.88 2.78
C VAL A 62 13.14 3.32 2.37
N ALA A 63 14.13 2.44 2.50
CA ALA A 63 15.51 2.73 2.12
C ALA A 63 15.63 3.07 0.63
N ASP A 64 15.00 2.27 -0.25
CA ASP A 64 15.03 2.51 -1.69
C ASP A 64 14.31 3.80 -2.07
N VAL A 65 13.20 4.09 -1.39
CA VAL A 65 12.43 5.32 -1.62
C VAL A 65 13.18 6.56 -1.19
N VAL A 66 13.86 6.52 -0.05
CA VAL A 66 14.69 7.63 0.45
C VAL A 66 15.94 7.79 -0.42
N GLY A 67 16.62 6.68 -0.75
CA GLY A 67 17.87 6.70 -1.51
C GLY A 67 18.87 7.69 -0.93
N ASP A 68 19.51 8.47 -1.78
CA ASP A 68 20.53 9.47 -1.40
C ASP A 68 19.95 10.81 -0.91
N ALA A 69 18.60 10.92 -0.77
CA ALA A 69 17.97 12.18 -0.37
C ALA A 69 18.01 12.40 1.16
N VAL A 70 19.16 12.14 1.77
CA VAL A 70 19.49 12.44 3.16
C VAL A 70 20.60 13.48 3.17
N PHE A 71 20.37 14.60 3.84
CA PHE A 71 21.27 15.75 3.85
C PHE A 71 21.74 16.05 5.26
N GLU A 72 22.99 16.49 5.42
CA GLU A 72 23.51 16.97 6.69
C GLU A 72 22.82 18.30 7.05
N GLU A 73 22.38 18.42 8.29
CA GLU A 73 21.71 19.62 8.79
C GLU A 73 21.94 19.76 10.29
N THR A 74 22.24 20.97 10.74
CA THR A 74 22.57 21.25 12.14
C THR A 74 21.40 21.78 12.96
N HIS A 75 20.32 22.25 12.30
CA HIS A 75 19.16 22.76 13.04
C HIS A 75 18.39 21.61 13.70
N GLN A 76 17.74 21.94 14.83
CA GLN A 76 16.96 20.99 15.62
C GLN A 76 15.46 21.33 15.65
N SER A 77 15.02 22.23 14.77
CA SER A 77 13.60 22.57 14.68
C SER A 77 12.82 21.41 14.05
N MET A 78 11.61 21.19 14.56
CA MET A 78 10.72 20.17 14.00
C MET A 78 10.43 20.43 12.52
N ILE A 79 10.59 19.41 11.70
CA ILE A 79 10.14 19.40 10.31
C ILE A 79 8.80 18.72 10.26
N MET A 80 7.81 19.35 9.63
CA MET A 80 6.46 18.81 9.50
C MET A 80 5.98 18.91 8.05
N VAL A 81 5.48 17.80 7.52
CA VAL A 81 4.78 17.73 6.24
C VAL A 81 3.33 17.34 6.53
N ARG A 82 2.40 18.20 6.15
CA ARG A 82 0.97 18.00 6.40
C ARG A 82 0.20 17.70 5.13
N ASP A 83 -1.01 17.16 5.32
CA ASP A 83 -1.99 16.94 4.27
C ASP A 83 -1.49 16.05 3.13
N ILE A 84 -0.65 15.06 3.46
CA ILE A 84 -0.22 14.04 2.51
C ILE A 84 -1.42 13.14 2.21
N GLU A 85 -1.93 13.21 1.01
CA GLU A 85 -3.02 12.33 0.57
C GLU A 85 -2.56 10.88 0.52
N LEU A 86 -3.41 9.98 0.98
CA LEU A 86 -3.16 8.54 0.92
C LEU A 86 -4.37 7.76 0.44
N TYR A 87 -4.10 6.65 -0.22
CA TYR A 87 -5.08 5.67 -0.69
C TYR A 87 -4.62 4.28 -0.25
N SER A 88 -5.52 3.52 0.36
CA SER A 88 -5.19 2.24 0.97
C SER A 88 -6.34 1.24 0.86
N LEU A 89 -6.10 0.00 1.27
CA LEU A 89 -7.10 -1.05 1.39
C LEU A 89 -7.31 -1.42 2.85
N CYS A 90 -8.56 -1.50 3.27
CA CYS A 90 -8.91 -2.01 4.59
C CYS A 90 -8.57 -3.51 4.67
N GLU A 91 -7.83 -3.93 5.70
CA GLU A 91 -7.45 -5.33 5.87
C GLU A 91 -8.64 -6.25 6.21
N HIS A 92 -9.71 -5.69 6.82
CA HIS A 92 -10.88 -6.47 7.22
C HIS A 92 -11.83 -6.81 6.06
N HIS A 93 -11.92 -5.92 5.06
CA HIS A 93 -12.92 -6.05 3.99
C HIS A 93 -12.32 -5.96 2.59
N MET A 94 -11.03 -5.62 2.46
CA MET A 94 -10.36 -5.31 1.18
C MET A 94 -11.04 -4.17 0.40
N LEU A 95 -11.78 -3.30 1.09
CA LEU A 95 -12.38 -2.12 0.48
C LEU A 95 -11.37 -0.96 0.49
N PRO A 96 -11.32 -0.16 -0.59
CA PRO A 96 -10.45 1.01 -0.64
C PRO A 96 -10.96 2.11 0.29
N PHE A 97 -10.03 2.83 0.87
CA PHE A 97 -10.29 4.06 1.61
C PHE A 97 -9.21 5.09 1.31
N PHE A 98 -9.49 6.33 1.58
CA PHE A 98 -8.57 7.44 1.42
C PHE A 98 -8.54 8.30 2.66
N GLY A 99 -7.48 9.06 2.82
CA GLY A 99 -7.29 9.94 3.96
C GLY A 99 -6.11 10.87 3.78
N ARG A 100 -5.70 11.49 4.88
CA ARG A 100 -4.52 12.35 4.92
C ARG A 100 -3.64 11.97 6.09
N ALA A 101 -2.34 11.98 5.86
CA ALA A 101 -1.32 11.79 6.89
C ALA A 101 -0.58 13.10 7.15
N HIS A 102 -0.17 13.28 8.40
CA HIS A 102 0.74 14.33 8.81
C HIS A 102 1.97 13.66 9.42
N VAL A 103 3.14 14.01 8.92
CA VAL A 103 4.42 13.43 9.38
C VAL A 103 5.28 14.53 9.93
N ALA A 104 5.78 14.36 11.14
CA ALA A 104 6.72 15.29 11.76
C ALA A 104 7.89 14.53 12.39
N TYR A 105 9.07 15.14 12.36
CA TYR A 105 10.24 14.63 13.07
C TYR A 105 11.16 15.77 13.49
N ILE A 106 11.99 15.51 14.49
CA ILE A 106 13.06 16.41 14.91
C ILE A 106 14.36 15.88 14.34
N PRO A 107 15.10 16.68 13.53
CA PRO A 107 16.38 16.27 12.98
C PRO A 107 17.40 15.95 14.06
N ASN A 108 18.24 14.97 13.80
CA ASN A 108 19.41 14.65 14.59
C ASN A 108 20.65 14.57 13.68
N GLY A 109 21.13 15.74 13.27
CA GLY A 109 22.27 15.87 12.36
C GLY A 109 21.96 15.60 10.89
N LYS A 110 20.76 15.08 10.56
CA LYS A 110 20.35 14.76 9.19
C LYS A 110 18.88 15.03 8.95
N ILE A 111 18.58 15.44 7.72
CA ILE A 111 17.21 15.63 7.24
C ILE A 111 16.95 14.75 6.01
N VAL A 112 15.68 14.42 5.80
CA VAL A 112 15.22 13.71 4.62
C VAL A 112 14.51 14.69 3.69
N GLY A 113 14.74 14.57 2.38
CA GLY A 113 14.08 15.42 1.40
C GLY A 113 12.54 15.37 1.54
N LEU A 114 11.90 16.55 1.54
CA LEU A 114 10.46 16.69 1.80
C LEU A 114 9.59 15.82 0.88
N SER A 115 9.96 15.71 -0.39
CA SER A 115 9.25 14.86 -1.36
C SER A 115 9.30 13.37 -1.01
N LYS A 116 10.27 12.95 -0.20
CA LYS A 116 10.40 11.55 0.24
C LYS A 116 9.39 11.20 1.32
N MET A 117 8.95 12.18 2.11
CA MET A 117 7.93 11.97 3.15
C MET A 117 6.62 11.45 2.55
N ALA A 118 6.13 12.08 1.48
CA ALA A 118 4.93 11.62 0.79
C ALA A 118 5.12 10.20 0.22
N ARG A 119 6.28 9.89 -0.35
CA ARG A 119 6.59 8.56 -0.87
C ARG A 119 6.69 7.50 0.22
N ILE A 120 7.22 7.84 1.40
CA ILE A 120 7.24 6.94 2.56
C ILE A 120 5.82 6.63 3.01
N VAL A 121 4.95 7.64 3.09
CA VAL A 121 3.53 7.44 3.39
C VAL A 121 2.90 6.48 2.38
N ASP A 122 3.16 6.64 1.09
CA ASP A 122 2.68 5.75 0.05
C ASP A 122 3.15 4.30 0.23
N VAL A 123 4.42 4.05 0.58
CA VAL A 123 4.93 2.70 0.85
C VAL A 123 4.11 1.97 1.90
N PHE A 124 3.67 2.67 2.93
CA PHE A 124 2.86 2.08 4.00
C PHE A 124 1.36 2.06 3.66
N ALA A 125 0.85 3.10 3.01
CA ALA A 125 -0.55 3.18 2.62
C ALA A 125 -0.91 2.13 1.56
N ARG A 126 0.00 1.83 0.61
CA ARG A 126 -0.18 0.81 -0.42
C ARG A 126 0.00 -0.62 0.10
N ARG A 127 -0.67 -0.94 1.21
CA ARG A 127 -0.72 -2.24 1.87
C ARG A 127 -2.12 -2.43 2.45
N LEU A 128 -2.42 -3.63 2.93
CA LEU A 128 -3.62 -3.82 3.75
C LEU A 128 -3.41 -3.13 5.09
N GLN A 129 -4.31 -2.22 5.44
CA GLN A 129 -4.21 -1.38 6.64
C GLN A 129 -5.47 -1.49 7.51
N GLU A 130 -5.29 -1.29 8.80
CA GLU A 130 -6.39 -1.22 9.76
C GLU A 130 -6.85 0.23 9.92
N ILE A 131 -8.14 0.48 9.67
CA ILE A 131 -8.74 1.82 9.85
C ILE A 131 -9.03 2.03 11.34
N GLY A 132 -8.55 3.15 11.89
CA GLY A 132 -8.91 3.59 13.23
C GLY A 132 -8.10 2.97 14.37
N ARG A 133 -7.05 2.22 14.11
CA ARG A 133 -6.11 1.78 15.13
C ARG A 133 -5.11 2.88 15.44
N ALA A 134 -5.28 3.54 16.58
CA ALA A 134 -4.22 4.35 17.13
C ALA A 134 -3.11 3.42 17.66
N HIS A 135 -1.95 3.45 17.05
CA HIS A 135 -0.76 2.86 17.65
C HIS A 135 -0.28 3.82 18.75
N VAL A 136 -0.51 3.44 19.98
CA VAL A 136 0.09 4.08 21.17
C VAL A 136 1.51 3.57 21.34
#